data_8bd7086b5f7279f083a20e3393f33186
#
_entry.id   8bd7086b5f7279f083a20e3393f33186
#
_cell.length_a   1.000
_cell.length_b   1.000
_cell.length_c   1.000
_cell.angle_alpha   90.00
_cell.angle_beta   90.00
_cell.angle_gamma   90.00
#
_symmetry.space_group_name_H-M   'P 1'
#
loop_
_entity.id
_entity.type
_entity.pdbx_description
1 polymer ?
#
loop_
_entity_poly.entity_id
_entity_poly.type
_entity_poly.pdbx_seq_one_letter_code
_entity_poly.pdbx_strand_id
1 'polypeptide(L)'
;MDWSSILSQTITQAIGVSAVIYCLAAVGLNVHFGYTGLLNFGQSAFLAVAAYGLAVSVSRMGLSFWLSLVIGIVAAILLALLLGVPTLRLRADYLAIVTIAAAEIIRLIVRSVTFREWFGGSDGITRFADDFYALNPFSTGLDLGPIKFSQNDLWVVTVGWSLVALSSLAIWSLMRSPWGRVLRGIREDEDAVRSLGKNVYYYKMQSLILGGVIGALGGFVAAIAFQSVQPDTYSTDFTFFAYTILILGGAARVFGPIVGSMIFWALLVFVGEFLNEAVAKGVITFITSTQVGQIRFMLVGLGLMMLMIFRPQGIFGDRKELALDAR
;
A
#
# COMPACT_ATOMS: atom_id res chain seq x y z
N MET A 1 17.65 26.74 -11.44
CA MET A 1 16.71 25.66 -11.06
C MET A 1 15.48 25.81 -11.89
N ASP A 2 15.05 24.73 -12.50
CA ASP A 2 13.80 24.72 -13.26
C ASP A 2 12.65 24.34 -12.33
N TRP A 3 12.12 25.35 -11.63
CA TRP A 3 11.03 25.16 -10.68
C TRP A 3 9.74 24.65 -11.33
N SER A 4 9.53 24.96 -12.61
CA SER A 4 8.34 24.52 -13.35
C SER A 4 8.36 23.01 -13.55
N SER A 5 9.51 22.45 -13.90
CA SER A 5 9.70 21.01 -14.07
C SER A 5 9.60 20.26 -12.73
N ILE A 6 10.25 20.75 -11.67
CA ILE A 6 10.21 20.16 -10.34
C ILE A 6 8.77 20.10 -9.81
N LEU A 7 8.03 21.22 -9.90
CA LEU A 7 6.65 21.28 -9.43
C LEU A 7 5.73 20.39 -10.27
N SER A 8 5.91 20.38 -11.60
CA SER A 8 5.14 19.52 -12.50
C SER A 8 5.29 18.05 -12.16
N GLN A 9 6.52 17.57 -11.97
CA GLN A 9 6.78 16.18 -11.60
C GLN A 9 6.25 15.86 -10.21
N THR A 10 6.43 16.77 -9.24
CA THR A 10 5.92 16.61 -7.89
C THR A 10 4.41 16.44 -7.85
N ILE A 11 3.65 17.31 -8.54
CA ILE A 11 2.18 17.24 -8.58
C ILE A 11 1.72 15.98 -9.32
N THR A 12 2.34 15.66 -10.45
CA THR A 12 2.00 14.45 -11.24
C THR A 12 2.20 13.19 -10.41
N GLN A 13 3.30 13.08 -9.68
CA GLN A 13 3.58 11.89 -8.87
C GLN A 13 2.79 11.85 -7.55
N ALA A 14 2.38 12.99 -7.00
CA ALA A 14 1.51 13.05 -5.83
C ALA A 14 0.15 12.35 -6.05
N ILE A 15 -0.35 12.38 -7.30
CA ILE A 15 -1.60 11.72 -7.70
C ILE A 15 -1.38 10.55 -8.66
N GLY A 16 -0.12 10.21 -8.93
CA GLY A 16 0.30 9.20 -9.89
C GLY A 16 0.07 7.76 -9.42
N VAL A 17 0.49 6.82 -10.23
CA VAL A 17 0.32 5.38 -10.01
C VAL A 17 0.86 4.92 -8.66
N SER A 18 2.07 5.37 -8.30
CA SER A 18 2.67 5.00 -7.01
C SER A 18 1.84 5.48 -5.82
N ALA A 19 1.32 6.71 -5.86
CA ALA A 19 0.44 7.23 -4.81
C ALA A 19 -0.82 6.38 -4.64
N VAL A 20 -1.43 5.92 -5.74
CA VAL A 20 -2.59 5.02 -5.73
C VAL A 20 -2.28 3.67 -5.09
N ILE A 21 -1.18 3.03 -5.53
CA ILE A 21 -0.78 1.69 -5.05
C ILE A 21 -0.57 1.72 -3.53
N TYR A 22 0.22 2.68 -3.06
CA TYR A 22 0.50 2.82 -1.63
C TYR A 22 -0.70 3.32 -0.84
N CYS A 23 -1.59 4.10 -1.45
CA CYS A 23 -2.85 4.51 -0.83
C CYS A 23 -3.74 3.29 -0.55
N LEU A 24 -3.96 2.39 -1.52
CA LEU A 24 -4.73 1.16 -1.33
C LEU A 24 -4.11 0.27 -0.24
N ALA A 25 -2.79 0.10 -0.26
CA ALA A 25 -2.08 -0.64 0.78
C ALA A 25 -2.29 -0.01 2.16
N ALA A 26 -2.17 1.32 2.27
CA ALA A 26 -2.35 2.05 3.53
C ALA A 26 -3.82 2.06 3.99
N VAL A 27 -4.82 2.08 3.07
CA VAL A 27 -6.24 1.90 3.42
C VAL A 27 -6.48 0.51 4.00
N GLY A 28 -5.88 -0.54 3.42
CA GLY A 28 -5.93 -1.90 3.96
C GLY A 28 -5.28 -1.99 5.35
N LEU A 29 -4.10 -1.42 5.52
CA LEU A 29 -3.41 -1.33 6.82
C LEU A 29 -4.20 -0.51 7.84
N ASN A 30 -4.93 0.52 7.42
CA ASN A 30 -5.77 1.30 8.32
C ASN A 30 -6.91 0.47 8.93
N VAL A 31 -7.42 -0.53 8.20
CA VAL A 31 -8.39 -1.48 8.75
C VAL A 31 -7.73 -2.36 9.83
N HIS A 32 -6.53 -2.85 9.56
CA HIS A 32 -5.78 -3.69 10.50
C HIS A 32 -5.33 -2.88 11.72
N PHE A 33 -4.45 -1.92 11.51
CA PHE A 33 -3.78 -1.15 12.55
C PHE A 33 -4.66 -0.03 13.10
N GLY A 34 -5.21 0.80 12.21
CA GLY A 34 -5.94 2.00 12.61
C GLY A 34 -7.22 1.68 13.38
N TYR A 35 -8.04 0.76 12.90
CA TYR A 35 -9.36 0.49 13.50
C TYR A 35 -9.38 -0.72 14.44
N THR A 36 -8.51 -1.72 14.25
CA THR A 36 -8.56 -2.98 15.00
C THR A 36 -7.38 -3.18 15.95
N GLY A 37 -6.30 -2.41 15.77
CA GLY A 37 -5.06 -2.58 16.56
C GLY A 37 -4.23 -3.80 16.18
N LEU A 38 -4.45 -4.38 14.98
CA LEU A 38 -3.67 -5.52 14.48
C LEU A 38 -2.38 -5.05 13.83
N LEU A 39 -1.24 -5.46 14.37
CA LEU A 39 0.09 -5.18 13.79
C LEU A 39 0.38 -6.17 12.66
N ASN A 40 -0.06 -5.86 11.44
CA ASN A 40 0.23 -6.64 10.26
C ASN A 40 1.38 -6.02 9.45
N PHE A 41 2.59 -6.53 9.61
CA PHE A 41 3.74 -6.10 8.80
C PHE A 41 3.93 -6.93 7.52
N GLY A 42 2.99 -7.79 7.18
CA GLY A 42 2.98 -8.59 5.96
C GLY A 42 2.07 -8.04 4.87
N GLN A 43 1.78 -6.75 4.83
CA GLN A 43 0.88 -6.17 3.82
C GLN A 43 1.38 -6.39 2.39
N SER A 44 2.70 -6.33 2.17
CA SER A 44 3.33 -6.62 0.88
C SER A 44 3.02 -8.02 0.36
N ALA A 45 2.82 -9.01 1.25
CA ALA A 45 2.44 -10.37 0.85
C ALA A 45 1.05 -10.42 0.22
N PHE A 46 0.08 -9.65 0.74
CA PHE A 46 -1.26 -9.58 0.14
C PHE A 46 -1.22 -8.99 -1.26
N LEU A 47 -0.40 -7.94 -1.46
CA LEU A 47 -0.18 -7.37 -2.79
C LEU A 47 0.51 -8.38 -3.72
N ALA A 48 1.56 -9.06 -3.23
CA ALA A 48 2.31 -10.05 -3.99
C ALA A 48 1.42 -11.20 -4.45
N VAL A 49 0.68 -11.82 -3.52
CA VAL A 49 -0.18 -12.97 -3.83
C VAL A 49 -1.27 -12.61 -4.83
N ALA A 50 -1.85 -11.41 -4.75
CA ALA A 50 -2.83 -10.93 -5.72
C ALA A 50 -2.19 -10.69 -7.09
N ALA A 51 -1.06 -9.99 -7.15
CA ALA A 51 -0.34 -9.69 -8.37
C ALA A 51 0.15 -10.97 -9.09
N TYR A 52 0.76 -11.88 -8.35
CA TYR A 52 1.18 -13.17 -8.89
C TYR A 52 -0.02 -14.06 -9.26
N GLY A 53 -1.11 -14.01 -8.47
CA GLY A 53 -2.36 -14.69 -8.80
C GLY A 53 -2.92 -14.25 -10.15
N LEU A 54 -2.93 -12.94 -10.42
CA LEU A 54 -3.30 -12.39 -11.72
C LEU A 54 -2.32 -12.82 -12.81
N ALA A 55 -1.03 -12.54 -12.64
CA ALA A 55 -0.02 -12.74 -13.68
C ALA A 55 0.15 -14.21 -14.07
N VAL A 56 0.19 -15.12 -13.11
CA VAL A 56 0.32 -16.57 -13.34
C VAL A 56 -0.93 -17.10 -14.06
N SER A 57 -2.11 -16.73 -13.59
CA SER A 57 -3.37 -17.21 -14.17
C SER A 57 -3.53 -16.79 -15.63
N VAL A 58 -3.16 -15.56 -15.98
CA VAL A 58 -3.21 -15.11 -17.38
C VAL A 58 -2.07 -15.73 -18.18
N SER A 59 -0.80 -15.59 -17.74
CA SER A 59 0.36 -15.90 -18.58
C SER A 59 0.69 -17.40 -18.66
N ARG A 60 0.38 -18.19 -17.61
CA ARG A 60 0.73 -19.62 -17.54
C ARG A 60 -0.47 -20.53 -17.72
N MET A 61 -1.62 -20.12 -17.21
CA MET A 61 -2.84 -20.94 -17.29
C MET A 61 -3.75 -20.52 -18.45
N GLY A 62 -3.47 -19.41 -19.14
CA GLY A 62 -4.27 -18.92 -20.28
C GLY A 62 -5.69 -18.51 -19.90
N LEU A 63 -5.93 -18.18 -18.64
CA LEU A 63 -7.24 -17.76 -18.16
C LEU A 63 -7.53 -16.30 -18.55
N SER A 64 -8.81 -15.96 -18.65
CA SER A 64 -9.22 -14.58 -18.91
C SER A 64 -8.75 -13.65 -17.78
N PHE A 65 -8.42 -12.42 -18.14
CA PHE A 65 -7.97 -11.40 -17.20
C PHE A 65 -8.95 -11.21 -16.02
N TRP A 66 -10.25 -11.18 -16.30
CA TRP A 66 -11.29 -10.98 -15.28
C TRP A 66 -11.39 -12.12 -14.28
N LEU A 67 -11.30 -13.37 -14.76
CA LEU A 67 -11.26 -14.54 -13.88
C LEU A 67 -10.00 -14.54 -13.02
N SER A 68 -8.90 -14.11 -13.59
CA SER A 68 -7.61 -14.04 -12.89
C SER A 68 -7.59 -13.00 -11.75
N LEU A 69 -8.35 -11.90 -11.87
CA LEU A 69 -8.57 -10.97 -10.75
C LEU A 69 -9.30 -11.66 -9.58
N VAL A 70 -10.33 -12.46 -9.89
CA VAL A 70 -11.05 -13.21 -8.85
C VAL A 70 -10.12 -14.21 -8.17
N ILE A 71 -9.29 -14.92 -8.93
CA ILE A 71 -8.29 -15.85 -8.38
C ILE A 71 -7.33 -15.13 -7.44
N GLY A 72 -6.82 -13.95 -7.81
CA GLY A 72 -5.95 -13.15 -6.96
C GLY A 72 -6.63 -12.69 -5.66
N ILE A 73 -7.92 -12.31 -5.70
CA ILE A 73 -8.70 -11.99 -4.49
C ILE A 73 -8.86 -13.23 -3.60
N VAL A 74 -9.23 -14.38 -4.18
CA VAL A 74 -9.35 -15.63 -3.44
C VAL A 74 -8.03 -16.02 -2.79
N ALA A 75 -6.91 -15.88 -3.52
CA ALA A 75 -5.59 -16.14 -2.98
C ALA A 75 -5.24 -15.22 -1.81
N ALA A 76 -5.62 -13.92 -1.87
CA ALA A 76 -5.45 -12.99 -0.75
C ALA A 76 -6.31 -13.39 0.47
N ILE A 77 -7.55 -13.84 0.26
CA ILE A 77 -8.42 -14.36 1.33
C ILE A 77 -7.80 -15.62 1.97
N LEU A 78 -7.32 -16.55 1.14
CA LEU A 78 -6.64 -17.75 1.64
C LEU A 78 -5.40 -17.42 2.44
N LEU A 79 -4.61 -16.44 2.00
CA LEU A 79 -3.47 -15.93 2.76
C LEU A 79 -3.91 -15.35 4.11
N ALA A 80 -4.97 -14.54 4.14
CA ALA A 80 -5.52 -14.00 5.40
C ALA A 80 -5.93 -15.11 6.36
N LEU A 81 -6.58 -16.16 5.86
CA LEU A 81 -6.97 -17.33 6.67
C LEU A 81 -5.74 -18.10 7.16
N LEU A 82 -4.77 -18.36 6.25
CA LEU A 82 -3.53 -19.05 6.59
C LEU A 82 -2.76 -18.33 7.71
N LEU A 83 -2.67 -17.02 7.64
CA LEU A 83 -2.00 -16.21 8.65
C LEU A 83 -2.86 -16.06 9.92
N GLY A 84 -4.14 -15.76 9.75
CA GLY A 84 -5.03 -15.39 10.84
C GLY A 84 -5.39 -16.58 11.75
N VAL A 85 -5.59 -17.80 11.21
CA VAL A 85 -5.98 -18.96 12.02
C VAL A 85 -4.99 -19.26 13.13
N PRO A 86 -3.68 -19.35 12.87
CA PRO A 86 -2.71 -19.61 13.95
C PRO A 86 -2.39 -18.36 14.78
N THR A 87 -2.37 -17.16 14.19
CA THR A 87 -1.72 -16.00 14.82
C THR A 87 -2.65 -15.07 15.57
N LEU A 88 -3.94 -14.97 15.21
CA LEU A 88 -4.87 -14.06 15.90
C LEU A 88 -5.21 -14.48 17.33
N ARG A 89 -4.76 -15.64 17.76
CA ARG A 89 -4.84 -16.11 19.16
C ARG A 89 -3.63 -15.68 20.00
N LEU A 90 -2.57 -15.19 19.32
CA LEU A 90 -1.35 -14.73 19.96
C LEU A 90 -1.45 -13.24 20.30
N ARG A 91 -0.50 -12.76 21.11
CA ARG A 91 -0.36 -11.31 21.38
C ARG A 91 0.03 -10.57 20.11
N ALA A 92 -0.28 -9.27 20.06
CA ALA A 92 -0.09 -8.42 18.89
C ALA A 92 1.36 -8.45 18.31
N ASP A 93 2.37 -8.50 19.20
CA ASP A 93 3.79 -8.53 18.80
C ASP A 93 4.14 -9.80 18.02
N TYR A 94 3.58 -10.95 18.40
CA TYR A 94 3.80 -12.19 17.65
C TYR A 94 3.16 -12.16 16.26
N LEU A 95 2.00 -11.52 16.12
CA LEU A 95 1.36 -11.33 14.82
C LEU A 95 2.29 -10.53 13.89
N ALA A 96 2.90 -9.45 14.41
CA ALA A 96 3.85 -8.64 13.66
C ALA A 96 5.02 -9.48 13.10
N ILE A 97 5.67 -10.27 13.98
CA ILE A 97 6.82 -11.11 13.59
C ILE A 97 6.42 -12.15 12.55
N VAL A 98 5.29 -12.84 12.77
CA VAL A 98 4.83 -13.91 11.84
C VAL A 98 4.44 -13.34 10.50
N THR A 99 3.81 -12.17 10.44
CA THR A 99 3.40 -11.56 9.18
C THR A 99 4.58 -11.06 8.35
N ILE A 100 5.64 -10.52 8.98
CA ILE A 100 6.90 -10.20 8.29
C ILE A 100 7.53 -11.48 7.73
N ALA A 101 7.67 -12.51 8.56
CA ALA A 101 8.28 -13.75 8.15
C ALA A 101 7.52 -14.41 6.99
N ALA A 102 6.18 -14.41 7.04
CA ALA A 102 5.35 -14.95 5.98
C ALA A 102 5.50 -14.15 4.67
N ALA A 103 5.57 -12.82 4.74
CA ALA A 103 5.78 -11.98 3.56
C ALA A 103 7.11 -12.31 2.88
N GLU A 104 8.16 -12.44 3.68
CA GLU A 104 9.49 -12.78 3.16
C GLU A 104 9.56 -14.22 2.62
N ILE A 105 8.90 -15.19 3.27
CA ILE A 105 8.80 -16.57 2.77
C ILE A 105 8.10 -16.57 1.41
N ILE A 106 6.98 -15.88 1.25
CA ILE A 106 6.26 -15.78 -0.04
C ILE A 106 7.18 -15.16 -1.10
N ARG A 107 7.87 -14.07 -0.76
CA ARG A 107 8.81 -13.40 -1.67
C ARG A 107 9.92 -14.35 -2.12
N LEU A 108 10.50 -15.12 -1.21
CA LEU A 108 11.54 -16.10 -1.51
C LEU A 108 11.02 -17.29 -2.33
N ILE A 109 9.79 -17.75 -2.08
CA ILE A 109 9.16 -18.83 -2.89
C ILE A 109 9.00 -18.36 -4.34
N VAL A 110 8.43 -17.17 -4.59
CA VAL A 110 8.21 -16.67 -5.95
C VAL A 110 9.53 -16.32 -6.66
N ARG A 111 10.59 -15.99 -5.90
CA ARG A 111 11.94 -15.75 -6.41
C ARG A 111 12.72 -17.03 -6.71
N SER A 112 12.29 -18.17 -6.16
CA SER A 112 13.02 -19.43 -6.23
C SER A 112 13.19 -19.93 -7.67
N VAL A 113 14.38 -20.45 -7.97
CA VAL A 113 14.69 -21.10 -9.26
C VAL A 113 13.81 -22.35 -9.46
N THR A 114 13.48 -23.07 -8.39
CA THR A 114 12.62 -24.27 -8.44
C THR A 114 11.24 -23.99 -9.01
N PHE A 115 10.68 -22.81 -8.71
CA PHE A 115 9.36 -22.39 -9.17
C PHE A 115 9.41 -21.39 -10.33
N ARG A 116 10.57 -21.23 -11.00
CA ARG A 116 10.76 -20.26 -12.07
C ARG A 116 9.78 -20.43 -13.23
N GLU A 117 9.44 -21.68 -13.57
CA GLU A 117 8.45 -21.95 -14.62
C GLU A 117 7.08 -21.34 -14.34
N TRP A 118 6.68 -21.29 -13.06
CA TRP A 118 5.39 -20.73 -12.64
C TRP A 118 5.45 -19.25 -12.35
N PHE A 119 6.44 -18.80 -11.56
CA PHE A 119 6.50 -17.44 -11.03
C PHE A 119 7.53 -16.54 -11.75
N GLY A 120 8.27 -17.04 -12.71
CA GLY A 120 9.28 -16.27 -13.43
C GLY A 120 10.61 -16.08 -12.67
N GLY A 121 10.69 -16.48 -11.39
CA GLY A 121 11.89 -16.29 -10.56
C GLY A 121 12.22 -14.82 -10.36
N SER A 122 13.50 -14.46 -10.42
CA SER A 122 13.97 -13.07 -10.28
C SER A 122 13.56 -12.17 -11.44
N ASP A 123 13.34 -12.73 -12.64
CA ASP A 123 12.98 -11.97 -13.85
C ASP A 123 11.51 -11.56 -13.83
N GLY A 124 10.69 -12.27 -13.04
CA GLY A 124 9.27 -12.01 -12.91
C GLY A 124 8.43 -12.46 -14.12
N ILE A 125 7.19 -11.99 -14.18
CA ILE A 125 6.22 -12.29 -15.24
C ILE A 125 5.80 -10.98 -15.90
N THR A 126 5.73 -10.98 -17.23
CA THR A 126 5.32 -9.83 -18.05
C THR A 126 4.20 -10.21 -19.02
N ARG A 127 3.58 -9.22 -19.68
CA ARG A 127 2.58 -9.42 -20.75
C ARG A 127 1.32 -10.17 -20.30
N PHE A 128 0.63 -9.63 -19.32
CA PHE A 128 -0.63 -10.20 -18.82
C PHE A 128 -1.76 -9.15 -18.69
N ALA A 129 -1.50 -7.89 -19.07
CA ALA A 129 -2.43 -6.78 -18.87
C ALA A 129 -3.05 -6.25 -20.17
N ASP A 130 -2.89 -6.94 -21.29
CA ASP A 130 -3.34 -6.47 -22.61
C ASP A 130 -4.86 -6.24 -22.64
N ASP A 131 -5.67 -7.15 -22.05
CA ASP A 131 -7.11 -7.02 -21.98
C ASP A 131 -7.55 -5.77 -21.19
N PHE A 132 -6.81 -5.37 -20.16
CA PHE A 132 -7.08 -4.16 -19.41
C PHE A 132 -6.85 -2.91 -20.25
N TYR A 133 -5.75 -2.86 -21.01
CA TYR A 133 -5.42 -1.72 -21.86
C TYR A 133 -6.29 -1.66 -23.12
N ALA A 134 -6.82 -2.79 -23.59
CA ALA A 134 -7.79 -2.82 -24.68
C ALA A 134 -9.10 -2.08 -24.35
N LEU A 135 -9.43 -1.95 -23.06
CA LEU A 135 -10.61 -1.20 -22.58
C LEU A 135 -10.34 0.27 -22.33
N ASN A 136 -9.14 0.77 -22.62
CA ASN A 136 -8.76 2.16 -22.37
C ASN A 136 -9.64 3.12 -23.22
N PRO A 137 -10.48 3.97 -22.58
CA PRO A 137 -11.34 4.90 -23.31
C PRO A 137 -10.58 6.16 -23.78
N PHE A 138 -9.38 6.40 -23.25
CA PHE A 138 -8.60 7.58 -23.61
C PHE A 138 -7.83 7.35 -24.91
N SER A 139 -7.95 8.27 -25.86
CA SER A 139 -7.21 8.23 -27.13
C SER A 139 -5.88 8.98 -27.04
N THR A 140 -5.72 9.90 -26.07
CA THR A 140 -4.53 10.72 -25.86
C THR A 140 -4.21 10.81 -24.37
N GLY A 141 -2.95 11.12 -24.06
CA GLY A 141 -2.55 11.45 -22.69
C GLY A 141 -3.11 12.81 -22.24
N LEU A 142 -3.01 13.09 -20.94
CA LEU A 142 -3.41 14.36 -20.35
C LEU A 142 -2.18 15.27 -20.21
N ASP A 143 -2.24 16.47 -20.78
CA ASP A 143 -1.24 17.53 -20.55
C ASP A 143 -1.99 18.81 -20.15
N LEU A 144 -2.03 19.07 -18.85
CA LEU A 144 -2.60 20.30 -18.26
C LEU A 144 -1.49 21.20 -17.68
N GLY A 145 -0.37 21.29 -18.37
CA GLY A 145 0.78 22.08 -17.92
C GLY A 145 1.54 21.40 -16.77
N PRO A 146 1.12 21.57 -15.50
CA PRO A 146 1.84 20.93 -14.39
C PRO A 146 1.53 19.43 -14.22
N ILE A 147 0.47 18.91 -14.83
CA ILE A 147 0.06 17.50 -14.74
C ILE A 147 0.20 16.85 -16.11
N LYS A 148 1.06 15.83 -16.19
CA LYS A 148 1.31 15.10 -17.43
C LYS A 148 1.21 13.61 -17.19
N PHE A 149 0.26 12.97 -17.87
CA PHE A 149 0.10 11.52 -17.87
C PHE A 149 0.11 11.00 -19.30
N SER A 150 0.80 9.88 -19.51
CA SER A 150 0.63 9.11 -20.75
C SER A 150 -0.80 8.57 -20.83
N GLN A 151 -1.24 8.17 -22.00
CA GLN A 151 -2.55 7.56 -22.22
C GLN A 151 -2.81 6.37 -21.28
N ASN A 152 -1.83 5.50 -21.14
CA ASN A 152 -1.93 4.30 -20.31
C ASN A 152 -1.90 4.64 -18.80
N ASP A 153 -0.99 5.55 -18.40
CA ASP A 153 -0.93 5.97 -16.99
C ASP A 153 -2.23 6.67 -16.56
N LEU A 154 -2.82 7.48 -17.44
CA LEU A 154 -4.09 8.15 -17.17
C LEU A 154 -5.20 7.13 -16.90
N TRP A 155 -5.26 6.04 -17.69
CA TRP A 155 -6.22 4.97 -17.50
C TRP A 155 -6.02 4.25 -16.15
N VAL A 156 -4.79 3.83 -15.87
CA VAL A 156 -4.44 3.17 -14.59
C VAL A 156 -4.73 4.08 -13.40
N VAL A 157 -4.36 5.35 -13.47
CA VAL A 157 -4.61 6.33 -12.39
C VAL A 157 -6.11 6.55 -12.17
N THR A 158 -6.89 6.65 -13.25
CA THR A 158 -8.35 6.82 -13.17
C THR A 158 -9.02 5.62 -12.51
N VAL A 159 -8.69 4.41 -12.96
CA VAL A 159 -9.21 3.18 -12.35
C VAL A 159 -8.71 3.04 -10.90
N GLY A 160 -7.45 3.32 -10.67
CA GLY A 160 -6.83 3.22 -9.35
C GLY A 160 -7.47 4.17 -8.32
N TRP A 161 -7.65 5.44 -8.63
CA TRP A 161 -8.35 6.38 -7.74
C TRP A 161 -9.84 6.04 -7.57
N SER A 162 -10.48 5.44 -8.59
CA SER A 162 -11.84 4.92 -8.43
C SER A 162 -11.90 3.77 -7.41
N LEU A 163 -10.91 2.86 -7.44
CA LEU A 163 -10.78 1.80 -6.43
C LEU A 163 -10.49 2.36 -5.04
N VAL A 164 -9.63 3.39 -4.92
CA VAL A 164 -9.40 4.10 -3.65
C VAL A 164 -10.69 4.71 -3.12
N ALA A 165 -11.45 5.40 -3.96
CA ALA A 165 -12.72 6.03 -3.57
C ALA A 165 -13.74 4.99 -3.11
N LEU A 166 -13.92 3.91 -3.87
CA LEU A 166 -14.83 2.81 -3.52
C LEU A 166 -14.42 2.11 -2.22
N SER A 167 -13.13 1.78 -2.06
CA SER A 167 -12.60 1.15 -0.84
C SER A 167 -12.77 2.07 0.37
N SER A 168 -12.46 3.36 0.21
CA SER A 168 -12.60 4.35 1.28
C SER A 168 -14.05 4.57 1.67
N LEU A 169 -14.97 4.61 0.71
CA LEU A 169 -16.41 4.71 0.96
C LEU A 169 -16.94 3.47 1.68
N ALA A 170 -16.50 2.28 1.27
CA ALA A 170 -16.86 1.03 1.92
C ALA A 170 -16.39 1.01 3.38
N ILE A 171 -15.12 1.37 3.63
CA ILE A 171 -14.58 1.46 4.99
C ILE A 171 -15.31 2.52 5.81
N TRP A 172 -15.58 3.69 5.25
CA TRP A 172 -16.33 4.74 5.94
C TRP A 172 -17.72 4.27 6.38
N SER A 173 -18.44 3.55 5.50
CA SER A 173 -19.74 2.96 5.81
C SER A 173 -19.64 1.89 6.89
N LEU A 174 -18.68 0.94 6.76
CA LEU A 174 -18.45 -0.12 7.72
C LEU A 174 -18.05 0.41 9.10
N MET A 175 -17.20 1.45 9.17
CA MET A 175 -16.76 2.03 10.45
C MET A 175 -17.86 2.80 11.18
N ARG A 176 -18.94 3.22 10.50
CA ARG A 176 -20.13 3.80 11.11
C ARG A 176 -21.14 2.75 11.60
N SER A 177 -21.01 1.52 11.16
CA SER A 177 -21.90 0.40 11.53
C SER A 177 -21.61 -0.13 12.95
N PRO A 178 -22.47 -1.02 13.49
CA PRO A 178 -22.17 -1.76 14.73
C PRO A 178 -20.85 -2.53 14.67
N TRP A 179 -20.48 -3.06 13.51
CA TRP A 179 -19.22 -3.78 13.30
C TRP A 179 -17.99 -2.89 13.57
N GLY A 180 -17.96 -1.67 13.02
CA GLY A 180 -16.86 -0.74 13.24
C GLY A 180 -16.74 -0.28 14.71
N ARG A 181 -17.85 -0.24 15.46
CA ARG A 181 -17.80 0.05 16.90
C ARG A 181 -17.14 -1.08 17.69
N VAL A 182 -17.42 -2.34 17.32
CA VAL A 182 -16.78 -3.50 17.95
C VAL A 182 -15.28 -3.51 17.65
N LEU A 183 -14.85 -3.21 16.41
CA LEU A 183 -13.42 -3.15 16.08
C LEU A 183 -12.67 -2.12 16.92
N ARG A 184 -13.22 -0.91 17.04
CA ARG A 184 -12.61 0.13 17.89
C ARG A 184 -12.56 -0.29 19.35
N GLY A 185 -13.62 -0.94 19.86
CA GLY A 185 -13.59 -1.52 21.21
C GLY A 185 -12.49 -2.57 21.39
N ILE A 186 -12.27 -3.44 20.39
CA ILE A 186 -11.17 -4.43 20.41
C ILE A 186 -9.80 -3.76 20.43
N ARG A 187 -9.64 -2.65 19.71
CA ARG A 187 -8.40 -1.87 19.70
C ARG A 187 -8.10 -1.26 21.07
N GLU A 188 -9.11 -0.78 21.76
CA GLU A 188 -8.96 -0.14 23.09
C GLU A 188 -8.78 -1.15 24.20
N ASP A 189 -9.66 -2.16 24.29
CA ASP A 189 -9.61 -3.22 25.30
C ASP A 189 -10.30 -4.50 24.78
N GLU A 190 -9.47 -5.46 24.36
CA GLU A 190 -9.94 -6.75 23.84
C GLU A 190 -10.69 -7.56 24.90
N ASP A 191 -10.24 -7.52 26.16
CA ASP A 191 -10.83 -8.33 27.25
C ASP A 191 -12.18 -7.76 27.68
N ALA A 192 -12.34 -6.45 27.66
CA ALA A 192 -13.63 -5.82 27.90
C ALA A 192 -14.66 -6.23 26.82
N VAL A 193 -14.28 -6.21 25.54
CA VAL A 193 -15.17 -6.64 24.43
C VAL A 193 -15.53 -8.13 24.54
N ARG A 194 -14.56 -8.96 24.94
CA ARG A 194 -14.78 -10.40 25.19
C ARG A 194 -15.76 -10.62 26.33
N SER A 195 -15.64 -9.84 27.41
CA SER A 195 -16.54 -9.91 28.57
C SER A 195 -17.98 -9.51 28.23
N LEU A 196 -18.18 -8.68 27.19
CA LEU A 196 -19.49 -8.36 26.62
C LEU A 196 -20.06 -9.46 25.69
N GLY A 197 -19.45 -10.64 25.68
CA GLY A 197 -19.90 -11.80 24.90
C GLY A 197 -19.61 -11.72 23.39
N LYS A 198 -18.74 -10.83 22.93
CA LYS A 198 -18.35 -10.74 21.51
C LYS A 198 -17.20 -11.69 21.18
N ASN A 199 -17.29 -12.37 20.04
CA ASN A 199 -16.22 -13.23 19.55
C ASN A 199 -15.12 -12.38 18.89
N VAL A 200 -14.16 -11.90 19.68
CA VAL A 200 -13.07 -11.03 19.23
C VAL A 200 -12.25 -11.66 18.10
N TYR A 201 -11.97 -12.96 18.18
CA TYR A 201 -11.24 -13.68 17.13
C TYR A 201 -11.92 -13.55 15.76
N TYR A 202 -13.23 -13.71 15.72
CA TYR A 202 -14.01 -13.59 14.46
C TYR A 202 -13.94 -12.18 13.87
N TYR A 203 -14.05 -11.14 14.70
CA TYR A 203 -13.93 -9.75 14.24
C TYR A 203 -12.52 -9.42 13.74
N LYS A 204 -11.48 -9.89 14.44
CA LYS A 204 -10.08 -9.75 14.01
C LYS A 204 -9.83 -10.44 12.67
N MET A 205 -10.37 -11.66 12.49
CA MET A 205 -10.26 -12.41 11.23
C MET A 205 -10.94 -11.66 10.08
N GLN A 206 -12.13 -11.12 10.27
CA GLN A 206 -12.81 -10.32 9.27
C GLN A 206 -12.02 -9.06 8.91
N SER A 207 -11.44 -8.39 9.92
CA SER A 207 -10.57 -7.23 9.70
C SER A 207 -9.35 -7.61 8.86
N LEU A 208 -8.69 -8.73 9.19
CA LEU A 208 -7.51 -9.22 8.47
C LEU A 208 -7.82 -9.53 7.00
N ILE A 209 -8.95 -10.20 6.74
CA ILE A 209 -9.41 -10.51 5.38
C ILE A 209 -9.71 -9.21 4.62
N LEU A 210 -10.51 -8.32 5.20
CA LEU A 210 -10.94 -7.09 4.53
C LEU A 210 -9.75 -6.18 4.18
N GLY A 211 -8.88 -5.91 5.13
CA GLY A 211 -7.70 -5.08 4.88
C GLY A 211 -6.69 -5.74 3.96
N GLY A 212 -6.56 -7.08 4.01
CA GLY A 212 -5.75 -7.87 3.08
C GLY A 212 -6.28 -7.78 1.65
N VAL A 213 -7.60 -7.91 1.45
CA VAL A 213 -8.25 -7.78 0.12
C VAL A 213 -8.09 -6.36 -0.44
N ILE A 214 -8.23 -5.32 0.40
CA ILE A 214 -7.99 -3.94 -0.07
C ILE A 214 -6.52 -3.75 -0.47
N GLY A 215 -5.58 -4.29 0.31
CA GLY A 215 -4.17 -4.33 -0.08
C GLY A 215 -3.94 -5.06 -1.40
N ALA A 216 -4.61 -6.18 -1.61
CA ALA A 216 -4.56 -6.96 -2.85
C ALA A 216 -4.98 -6.14 -4.09
N LEU A 217 -5.97 -5.22 -3.96
CA LEU A 217 -6.31 -4.28 -5.04
C LEU A 217 -5.11 -3.40 -5.42
N GLY A 218 -4.32 -2.95 -4.43
CA GLY A 218 -3.06 -2.25 -4.68
C GLY A 218 -2.05 -3.10 -5.46
N GLY A 219 -2.00 -4.41 -5.17
CA GLY A 219 -1.18 -5.38 -5.91
C GLY A 219 -1.59 -5.52 -7.38
N PHE A 220 -2.89 -5.55 -7.67
CA PHE A 220 -3.39 -5.56 -9.05
C PHE A 220 -3.02 -4.26 -9.79
N VAL A 221 -3.23 -3.11 -9.16
CA VAL A 221 -2.85 -1.82 -9.77
C VAL A 221 -1.36 -1.77 -10.05
N ALA A 222 -0.51 -2.25 -9.13
CA ALA A 222 0.94 -2.32 -9.34
C ALA A 222 1.31 -3.24 -10.51
N ALA A 223 0.76 -4.46 -10.54
CA ALA A 223 1.00 -5.43 -11.59
C ALA A 223 0.61 -4.89 -12.98
N ILE A 224 -0.57 -4.28 -13.10
CA ILE A 224 -1.09 -3.70 -14.33
C ILE A 224 -0.24 -2.50 -14.77
N ALA A 225 0.06 -1.58 -13.86
CA ALA A 225 0.79 -0.36 -14.16
C ALA A 225 2.21 -0.62 -14.65
N PHE A 226 2.93 -1.50 -13.95
CA PHE A 226 4.30 -1.85 -14.32
C PHE A 226 4.37 -2.91 -15.45
N GLN A 227 3.23 -3.50 -15.82
CA GLN A 227 3.14 -4.63 -16.77
C GLN A 227 4.14 -5.75 -16.47
N SER A 228 4.52 -5.84 -15.21
CA SER A 228 5.51 -6.77 -14.69
C SER A 228 5.24 -7.06 -13.23
N VAL A 229 5.41 -8.32 -12.83
CA VAL A 229 5.34 -8.74 -11.44
C VAL A 229 6.68 -9.36 -11.07
N GLN A 230 7.44 -8.68 -10.21
CA GLN A 230 8.77 -9.09 -9.77
C GLN A 230 8.80 -9.23 -8.24
N PRO A 231 9.55 -10.21 -7.69
CA PRO A 231 9.60 -10.45 -6.24
C PRO A 231 10.06 -9.23 -5.43
N ASP A 232 11.02 -8.48 -5.96
CA ASP A 232 11.66 -7.38 -5.23
C ASP A 232 10.74 -6.14 -5.10
N THR A 233 9.72 -6.02 -5.95
CA THR A 233 8.68 -4.98 -5.82
C THR A 233 7.84 -5.14 -4.54
N TYR A 234 7.71 -6.37 -4.03
CA TYR A 234 6.92 -6.71 -2.84
C TYR A 234 7.78 -7.01 -1.62
N SER A 235 8.94 -6.37 -1.51
CA SER A 235 9.81 -6.44 -0.34
C SER A 235 9.12 -5.91 0.92
N THR A 236 9.69 -6.22 2.08
CA THR A 236 9.18 -5.75 3.37
C THR A 236 9.18 -4.21 3.46
N ASP A 237 10.10 -3.54 2.76
CA ASP A 237 10.17 -2.07 2.68
C ASP A 237 8.87 -1.45 2.19
N PHE A 238 8.15 -2.14 1.26
CA PHE A 238 6.84 -1.71 0.80
C PHE A 238 5.86 -1.53 1.96
N THR A 239 5.82 -2.50 2.87
CA THR A 239 4.93 -2.44 4.05
C THR A 239 5.31 -1.29 4.97
N PHE A 240 6.59 -1.05 5.20
CA PHE A 240 7.05 0.08 6.03
C PHE A 240 6.69 1.43 5.42
N PHE A 241 6.81 1.61 4.10
CA PHE A 241 6.34 2.83 3.45
C PHE A 241 4.83 3.01 3.57
N ALA A 242 4.05 1.93 3.44
CA ALA A 242 2.60 1.99 3.62
C ALA A 242 2.21 2.36 5.06
N TYR A 243 2.93 1.86 6.08
CA TYR A 243 2.78 2.32 7.47
C TYR A 243 3.16 3.78 7.65
N THR A 244 4.27 4.21 7.07
CA THR A 244 4.71 5.60 7.10
C THR A 244 3.63 6.53 6.54
N ILE A 245 3.04 6.18 5.41
CA ILE A 245 1.94 6.90 4.76
C ILE A 245 0.71 6.94 5.68
N LEU A 246 0.36 5.81 6.28
CA LEU A 246 -0.78 5.71 7.19
C LEU A 246 -0.59 6.61 8.43
N ILE A 247 0.58 6.56 9.06
CA ILE A 247 0.89 7.35 10.25
C ILE A 247 0.99 8.84 9.90
N LEU A 248 1.64 9.18 8.78
CA LEU A 248 1.73 10.55 8.28
C LEU A 248 0.33 11.15 8.08
N GLY A 249 -0.55 10.41 7.41
CA GLY A 249 -1.91 10.87 7.14
C GLY A 249 -2.80 10.89 8.38
N GLY A 250 -2.55 10.02 9.35
CA GLY A 250 -3.34 9.80 10.56
C GLY A 250 -4.11 8.48 10.52
N ALA A 251 -3.76 7.57 11.44
CA ALA A 251 -4.43 6.28 11.58
C ALA A 251 -5.88 6.45 12.08
N ALA A 252 -6.70 5.41 11.86
CA ALA A 252 -8.13 5.38 12.21
C ALA A 252 -8.99 6.48 11.55
N ARG A 253 -8.49 7.14 10.53
CA ARG A 253 -9.21 8.11 9.70
C ARG A 253 -9.28 7.64 8.26
N VAL A 254 -10.47 7.78 7.63
CA VAL A 254 -10.68 7.32 6.24
C VAL A 254 -9.83 8.11 5.25
N PHE A 255 -9.72 9.42 5.43
CA PHE A 255 -8.94 10.30 4.55
C PHE A 255 -7.44 10.31 4.86
N GLY A 256 -7.02 9.76 6.03
CA GLY A 256 -5.61 9.69 6.42
C GLY A 256 -4.72 9.06 5.36
N PRO A 257 -4.97 7.81 4.95
CA PRO A 257 -4.17 7.12 3.93
C PRO A 257 -4.13 7.84 2.59
N ILE A 258 -5.24 8.47 2.17
CA ILE A 258 -5.34 9.20 0.90
C ILE A 258 -4.38 10.39 0.88
N VAL A 259 -4.53 11.28 1.86
CA VAL A 259 -3.70 12.48 1.94
C VAL A 259 -2.26 12.13 2.32
N GLY A 260 -2.07 11.12 3.18
CA GLY A 260 -0.76 10.60 3.53
C GLY A 260 0.02 10.12 2.33
N SER A 261 -0.61 9.37 1.41
CA SER A 261 0.05 8.88 0.18
C SER A 261 0.41 10.02 -0.77
N MET A 262 -0.50 10.98 -0.96
CA MET A 262 -0.24 12.13 -1.82
C MET A 262 0.93 12.99 -1.30
N ILE A 263 0.95 13.29 0.01
CA ILE A 263 2.01 14.09 0.63
C ILE A 263 3.34 13.32 0.63
N PHE A 264 3.33 12.03 0.98
CA PHE A 264 4.55 11.20 1.00
C PHE A 264 5.23 11.18 -0.37
N TRP A 265 4.48 10.90 -1.44
CA TRP A 265 5.02 10.86 -2.79
C TRP A 265 5.42 12.24 -3.30
N ALA A 266 4.64 13.28 -2.98
CA ALA A 266 5.01 14.67 -3.29
C ALA A 266 6.34 15.04 -2.65
N LEU A 267 6.53 14.78 -1.36
CA LEU A 267 7.78 15.06 -0.64
C LEU A 267 8.96 14.28 -1.22
N LEU A 268 8.76 12.99 -1.47
CA LEU A 268 9.82 12.12 -1.96
C LEU A 268 10.30 12.53 -3.36
N VAL A 269 9.38 12.90 -4.24
CA VAL A 269 9.72 13.37 -5.60
C VAL A 269 10.30 14.79 -5.54
N PHE A 270 9.69 15.69 -4.79
CA PHE A 270 10.19 17.06 -4.66
C PHE A 270 11.65 17.09 -4.17
N VAL A 271 11.96 16.36 -3.10
CA VAL A 271 13.33 16.30 -2.56
C VAL A 271 14.28 15.66 -3.58
N GLY A 272 13.84 14.61 -4.27
CA GLY A 272 14.65 13.93 -5.29
C GLY A 272 14.99 14.86 -6.47
N GLU A 273 13.99 15.51 -7.06
CA GLU A 273 14.17 16.42 -8.20
C GLU A 273 14.96 17.66 -7.83
N PHE A 274 14.70 18.22 -6.64
CA PHE A 274 15.46 19.35 -6.11
C PHE A 274 16.95 19.02 -5.98
N LEU A 275 17.27 17.87 -5.38
CA LEU A 275 18.65 17.41 -5.21
C LEU A 275 19.33 17.12 -6.55
N ASN A 276 18.62 16.43 -7.47
CA ASN A 276 19.15 16.13 -8.80
C ASN A 276 19.54 17.40 -9.55
N GLU A 277 18.66 18.39 -9.53
CA GLU A 277 18.94 19.66 -10.21
C GLU A 277 20.03 20.48 -9.52
N ALA A 278 20.08 20.46 -8.17
CA ALA A 278 21.11 21.15 -7.42
C ALA A 278 22.51 20.54 -7.69
N VAL A 279 22.61 19.23 -7.84
CA VAL A 279 23.84 18.53 -8.22
C VAL A 279 24.19 18.84 -9.69
N ALA A 280 23.22 18.77 -10.61
CA ALA A 280 23.46 19.03 -12.03
C ALA A 280 23.97 20.46 -12.30
N LYS A 281 23.51 21.44 -11.52
CA LYS A 281 23.97 22.84 -11.61
C LYS A 281 25.23 23.15 -10.78
N GLY A 282 25.82 22.16 -10.13
CA GLY A 282 27.03 22.33 -9.32
C GLY A 282 26.82 23.14 -8.02
N VAL A 283 25.59 23.35 -7.59
CA VAL A 283 25.25 23.99 -6.31
C VAL A 283 25.67 23.10 -5.15
N ILE A 284 25.49 21.79 -5.32
CA ILE A 284 25.90 20.75 -4.39
C ILE A 284 26.99 19.92 -5.07
N THR A 285 28.23 20.00 -4.58
CA THR A 285 29.40 19.35 -5.21
C THR A 285 29.90 18.13 -4.43
N PHE A 286 29.45 17.95 -3.17
CA PHE A 286 29.87 16.84 -2.31
C PHE A 286 29.01 15.59 -2.44
N ILE A 287 27.96 15.62 -3.29
CA ILE A 287 27.06 14.52 -3.59
C ILE A 287 27.08 14.26 -5.09
N THR A 288 27.09 12.98 -5.47
CA THR A 288 26.95 12.57 -6.87
C THR A 288 25.47 12.27 -7.19
N SER A 289 25.09 12.35 -8.48
CA SER A 289 23.74 12.01 -8.95
C SER A 289 23.32 10.58 -8.55
N THR A 290 24.27 9.65 -8.46
CA THR A 290 24.02 8.27 -8.00
C THR A 290 23.62 8.20 -6.52
N GLN A 291 24.10 9.11 -5.70
CA GLN A 291 23.82 9.15 -4.25
C GLN A 291 22.50 9.87 -3.91
N VAL A 292 21.96 10.66 -4.83
CA VAL A 292 20.71 11.42 -4.62
C VAL A 292 19.56 10.49 -4.20
N GLY A 293 19.47 9.29 -4.81
CA GLY A 293 18.43 8.31 -4.47
C GLY A 293 18.41 7.94 -3.00
N GLN A 294 19.58 7.63 -2.40
CA GLN A 294 19.69 7.25 -0.98
C GLN A 294 19.48 8.46 -0.06
N ILE A 295 20.06 9.60 -0.42
CA ILE A 295 19.96 10.83 0.38
C ILE A 295 18.53 11.34 0.47
N ARG A 296 17.75 11.27 -0.62
CA ARG A 296 16.32 11.66 -0.57
C ARG A 296 15.52 10.82 0.42
N PHE A 297 15.74 9.49 0.47
CA PHE A 297 15.07 8.63 1.45
C PHE A 297 15.48 8.98 2.89
N MET A 298 16.78 9.27 3.11
CA MET A 298 17.28 9.71 4.41
C MET A 298 16.64 11.03 4.85
N LEU A 299 16.57 12.03 3.97
CA LEU A 299 15.99 13.34 4.27
C LEU A 299 14.47 13.25 4.50
N VAL A 300 13.75 12.49 3.67
CA VAL A 300 12.32 12.27 3.84
C VAL A 300 12.05 11.51 5.15
N GLY A 301 12.83 10.47 5.44
CA GLY A 301 12.74 9.73 6.70
C GLY A 301 12.98 10.60 7.93
N LEU A 302 13.99 11.47 7.88
CA LEU A 302 14.28 12.42 8.94
C LEU A 302 13.17 13.46 9.11
N GLY A 303 12.64 13.98 8.02
CA GLY A 303 11.49 14.89 8.04
C GLY A 303 10.24 14.26 8.65
N LEU A 304 9.96 12.99 8.30
CA LEU A 304 8.86 12.23 8.87
C LEU A 304 9.06 11.92 10.36
N MET A 305 10.29 11.60 10.76
CA MET A 305 10.62 11.41 12.17
C MET A 305 10.38 12.71 12.97
N MET A 306 10.81 13.86 12.45
CA MET A 306 10.51 15.14 13.06
C MET A 306 9.02 15.42 13.15
N LEU A 307 8.27 15.13 12.06
CA LEU A 307 6.82 15.30 12.06
C LEU A 307 6.17 14.44 13.15
N MET A 308 6.58 13.18 13.32
CA MET A 308 6.06 12.30 14.37
C MET A 308 6.40 12.79 15.79
N ILE A 309 7.56 13.41 15.99
CA ILE A 309 7.93 14.01 17.29
C ILE A 309 7.01 15.18 17.63
N PHE A 310 6.73 16.05 16.66
CA PHE A 310 5.90 17.25 16.87
C PHE A 310 4.40 17.01 16.71
N ARG A 311 4.00 16.01 15.90
CA ARG A 311 2.62 15.65 15.62
C ARG A 311 2.42 14.13 15.57
N PRO A 312 2.50 13.42 16.71
CA PRO A 312 2.41 11.95 16.75
C PRO A 312 1.06 11.41 16.25
N GLN A 313 -0.01 12.23 16.27
CA GLN A 313 -1.31 11.86 15.71
C GLN A 313 -1.36 11.88 14.17
N GLY A 314 -0.32 12.33 13.49
CA GLY A 314 -0.34 12.58 12.05
C GLY A 314 -1.09 13.87 11.68
N ILE A 315 -1.34 14.06 10.38
CA ILE A 315 -1.95 15.31 9.87
C ILE A 315 -3.44 15.40 10.23
N PHE A 316 -4.19 14.31 10.08
CA PHE A 316 -5.64 14.22 10.31
C PHE A 316 -6.04 13.44 11.57
N GLY A 317 -5.08 12.97 12.37
CA GLY A 317 -5.35 12.23 13.60
C GLY A 317 -5.99 13.09 14.69
N ASP A 318 -6.68 12.44 15.64
CA ASP A 318 -7.31 13.11 16.76
C ASP A 318 -6.38 13.10 17.98
N ARG A 319 -6.16 14.27 18.60
CA ARG A 319 -5.36 14.39 19.83
C ARG A 319 -5.94 13.59 21.00
N LYS A 320 -7.25 13.33 20.98
CA LYS A 320 -7.92 12.59 22.03
C LYS A 320 -7.55 11.09 22.04
N GLU A 321 -7.19 10.53 20.87
CA GLU A 321 -6.76 9.13 20.78
C GLU A 321 -5.39 8.89 21.45
N LEU A 322 -4.50 9.88 21.44
CA LEU A 322 -3.20 9.80 22.14
C LEU A 322 -3.31 9.92 23.68
N ALA A 323 -4.34 10.61 24.16
CA ALA A 323 -4.52 10.79 25.60
C ALA A 323 -5.03 9.52 26.30
N LEU A 324 -5.55 8.54 25.56
CA LEU A 324 -6.02 7.25 26.07
C LEU A 324 -4.86 6.24 26.22
N ASP A 325 -3.84 6.30 25.36
CA ASP A 325 -2.64 5.46 25.43
C ASP A 325 -1.66 5.89 26.56
N ALA A 326 -1.86 7.06 27.15
CA ALA A 326 -1.00 7.60 28.22
C ALA A 326 -1.47 7.22 29.64
N ARG A 327 -2.48 6.35 29.76
CA ARG A 327 -2.97 5.78 31.03
C ARG A 327 -2.77 4.28 31.02
#